data_6f7cec958dc03f861177512ecdb6db10
#
_entry.id   6f7cec958dc03f861177512ecdb6db10
#
_cell.length_a   1.000
_cell.length_b   1.000
_cell.length_c   1.000
_cell.angle_alpha   90.00
_cell.angle_beta   90.00
_cell.angle_gamma   90.00
#
_symmetry.space_group_name_H-M   'P 1'
#
loop_
_entity.id
_entity.type
_entity.pdbx_description
1 polymer ?
#
loop_
_entity_poly.entity_id
_entity_poly.type
_entity_poly.pdbx_seq_one_letter_code
_entity_poly.pdbx_strand_id
1 'polypeptide(L)'
;MFNAIDYVLSKGYESCILTGADIPEITISSLEKGFEVLKEKDIVLAPTADDGYYMVGMKKATDAIFTNQHYGSGKVIENAVLAAEKSGLTVGFSDLYVDIDTKEDLKLLYERIESDEYECPNTKKYIDEVIKERLDKLC
;
A
#
# COMPACT_ATOMS: atom_id res chain seq x y z
N MET A 1 6.68 10.00 -3.86
CA MET A 1 5.69 9.96 -2.75
C MET A 1 5.65 11.29 -2.00
N PHE A 2 6.72 11.77 -1.40
CA PHE A 2 6.76 13.03 -0.63
C PHE A 2 6.06 14.21 -1.33
N ASN A 3 6.46 14.57 -2.55
CA ASN A 3 5.88 15.71 -3.27
C ASN A 3 4.36 15.62 -3.47
N ALA A 4 3.81 14.42 -3.62
CA ALA A 4 2.36 14.24 -3.78
C ALA A 4 1.63 14.52 -2.46
N ILE A 5 2.15 14.01 -1.35
CA ILE A 5 1.60 14.25 -0.01
C ILE A 5 1.71 15.73 0.37
N ASP A 6 2.89 16.33 0.16
CA ASP A 6 3.14 17.76 0.43
C ASP A 6 2.18 18.65 -0.37
N TYR A 7 1.99 18.34 -1.65
CA TYR A 7 1.05 19.08 -2.51
C TYR A 7 -0.38 19.04 -1.95
N VAL A 8 -0.87 17.86 -1.54
CA VAL A 8 -2.24 17.73 -0.99
C VAL A 8 -2.36 18.49 0.33
N LEU A 9 -1.42 18.31 1.25
CA LEU A 9 -1.44 18.99 2.55
C LEU A 9 -1.32 20.52 2.40
N SER A 10 -0.57 21.00 1.42
CA SER A 10 -0.48 22.44 1.10
C SER A 10 -1.80 23.08 0.65
N LYS A 11 -2.79 22.26 0.24
CA LYS A 11 -4.16 22.73 -0.08
C LYS A 11 -5.07 22.86 1.14
N GLY A 12 -4.57 22.59 2.34
CA GLY A 12 -5.31 22.75 3.59
C GLY A 12 -6.01 21.47 4.08
N TYR A 13 -5.72 20.32 3.50
CA TYR A 13 -6.18 19.03 4.04
C TYR A 13 -5.43 18.70 5.32
N GLU A 14 -6.14 18.17 6.33
CA GLU A 14 -5.57 17.82 7.63
C GLU A 14 -4.69 16.57 7.59
N SER A 15 -4.94 15.68 6.65
CA SER A 15 -4.16 14.47 6.42
C SER A 15 -4.24 14.02 4.97
N CYS A 16 -3.26 13.25 4.54
CA CYS A 16 -3.20 12.67 3.21
C CYS A 16 -2.73 11.23 3.30
N ILE A 17 -3.38 10.35 2.57
CA ILE A 17 -2.95 8.98 2.34
C ILE A 17 -2.66 8.82 0.85
N LEU A 18 -1.52 8.23 0.53
CA LEU A 18 -1.10 7.82 -0.81
C LEU A 18 -1.03 6.30 -0.84
N THR A 19 -1.63 5.69 -1.86
CA THR A 19 -1.61 4.22 -2.08
C THR A 19 -0.90 3.86 -3.36
N GLY A 20 -0.31 2.66 -3.42
CA GLY A 20 0.06 1.98 -4.66
C GLY A 20 -1.19 1.69 -5.51
N ALA A 21 -0.97 1.40 -6.79
CA ALA A 21 -2.02 1.02 -7.73
C ALA A 21 -1.99 -0.50 -8.07
N ASP A 22 -1.10 -1.23 -7.46
CA ASP A 22 -0.78 -2.65 -7.64
C ASP A 22 -1.38 -3.54 -6.54
N ILE A 23 -2.32 -3.02 -5.76
CA ILE A 23 -3.07 -3.72 -4.70
C ILE A 23 -4.56 -3.78 -5.07
N PRO A 24 -4.99 -4.70 -5.94
CA PRO A 24 -6.40 -4.78 -6.36
C PRO A 24 -7.38 -5.07 -5.23
N GLU A 25 -6.91 -5.66 -4.15
CA GLU A 25 -7.68 -6.10 -2.98
C GLU A 25 -7.89 -5.01 -1.92
N ILE A 26 -7.38 -3.78 -2.16
CA ILE A 26 -7.55 -2.66 -1.22
C ILE A 26 -9.04 -2.37 -0.99
N THR A 27 -9.43 -2.23 0.27
CA THR A 27 -10.82 -1.97 0.68
C THR A 27 -10.99 -0.55 1.22
N ILE A 28 -12.23 -0.07 1.21
CA ILE A 28 -12.58 1.20 1.89
C ILE A 28 -12.24 1.10 3.38
N SER A 29 -12.52 -0.03 4.01
CA SER A 29 -12.22 -0.26 5.44
C SER A 29 -10.73 -0.13 5.76
N SER A 30 -9.83 -0.62 4.89
CA SER A 30 -8.39 -0.47 5.11
C SER A 30 -7.93 0.99 4.98
N LEU A 31 -8.56 1.78 4.11
CA LEU A 31 -8.30 3.21 3.99
C LEU A 31 -8.83 3.97 5.22
N GLU A 32 -10.06 3.68 5.65
CA GLU A 32 -10.64 4.26 6.87
C GLU A 32 -9.78 3.97 8.10
N LYS A 33 -9.30 2.73 8.25
CA LYS A 33 -8.35 2.35 9.30
C LYS A 33 -7.07 3.17 9.24
N GLY A 34 -6.55 3.43 8.04
CA GLY A 34 -5.39 4.31 7.84
C GLY A 34 -5.64 5.72 8.38
N PHE A 35 -6.81 6.31 8.11
CA PHE A 35 -7.20 7.61 8.65
C PHE A 35 -7.44 7.58 10.17
N GLU A 36 -8.01 6.50 10.72
CA GLU A 36 -8.15 6.34 12.18
C GLU A 36 -6.77 6.30 12.87
N VAL A 37 -5.80 5.58 12.30
CA VAL A 37 -4.41 5.57 12.80
C VAL A 37 -3.82 6.97 12.82
N LEU A 38 -4.07 7.78 11.78
CA LEU A 38 -3.56 9.15 11.70
C LEU A 38 -4.19 10.09 12.73
N LYS A 39 -5.30 9.77 13.38
CA LYS A 39 -5.82 10.58 14.49
C LYS A 39 -4.83 10.58 15.68
N GLU A 40 -4.15 9.46 15.93
CA GLU A 40 -3.26 9.28 17.08
C GLU A 40 -1.77 9.28 16.70
N LYS A 41 -1.43 8.98 15.44
CA LYS A 41 -0.06 8.87 14.94
C LYS A 41 0.25 9.96 13.92
N ASP A 42 1.53 10.24 13.72
CA ASP A 42 2.00 11.22 12.73
C ASP A 42 2.04 10.62 11.34
N ILE A 43 2.36 9.33 11.26
CA ILE A 43 2.52 8.57 10.02
C ILE A 43 1.74 7.26 10.14
N VAL A 44 1.06 6.86 9.07
CA VAL A 44 0.54 5.52 8.88
C VAL A 44 1.27 4.84 7.73
N LEU A 45 1.64 3.58 7.93
CA LEU A 45 2.13 2.68 6.89
C LEU A 45 1.21 1.46 6.81
N ALA A 46 0.98 0.95 5.61
CA ALA A 46 0.32 -0.33 5.43
C ALA A 46 1.25 -1.28 4.69
N PRO A 47 1.69 -2.36 5.35
CA PRO A 47 2.74 -3.22 4.85
C PRO A 47 2.30 -4.08 3.67
N THR A 48 3.27 -4.46 2.83
CA THR A 48 3.19 -5.56 1.88
C THR A 48 3.94 -6.79 2.40
N ALA A 49 3.66 -7.95 1.81
CA ALA A 49 4.26 -9.21 2.24
C ALA A 49 5.78 -9.30 2.00
N ASP A 50 6.31 -8.48 1.09
CA ASP A 50 7.72 -8.38 0.72
C ASP A 50 8.54 -7.40 1.57
N ASP A 51 7.97 -6.92 2.71
CA ASP A 51 8.53 -5.91 3.61
C ASP A 51 8.55 -4.47 3.03
N GLY A 52 7.78 -4.23 1.97
CA GLY A 52 7.41 -2.92 1.47
C GLY A 52 6.19 -2.33 2.17
N TYR A 53 5.66 -1.27 1.61
CA TYR A 53 4.37 -0.72 2.01
C TYR A 53 3.61 -0.22 0.77
N TYR A 54 2.34 -0.55 0.70
CA TYR A 54 1.44 -0.10 -0.37
C TYR A 54 0.72 1.20 -0.03
N MET A 55 0.69 1.58 1.26
CA MET A 55 0.03 2.79 1.73
C MET A 55 0.95 3.56 2.66
N VAL A 56 1.00 4.87 2.47
CA VAL A 56 1.67 5.81 3.37
C VAL A 56 0.78 7.03 3.56
N GLY A 57 0.58 7.44 4.81
CA GLY A 57 -0.20 8.64 5.12
C GLY A 57 0.47 9.49 6.19
N MET A 58 0.16 10.80 6.17
CA MET A 58 0.74 11.79 7.09
C MET A 58 -0.25 12.92 7.39
N LYS A 59 -0.10 13.54 8.56
CA LYS A 59 -0.73 14.83 8.93
C LYS A 59 0.13 16.03 8.55
N LYS A 60 1.43 15.84 8.55
CA LYS A 60 2.42 16.86 8.17
C LYS A 60 3.43 16.24 7.23
N ALA A 61 3.65 16.87 6.08
CA ALA A 61 4.62 16.35 5.12
C ALA A 61 6.02 16.28 5.71
N THR A 62 6.66 15.14 5.57
CA THR A 62 8.05 14.90 5.91
C THR A 62 8.69 13.99 4.88
N ASP A 63 9.92 14.27 4.51
CA ASP A 63 10.72 13.41 3.64
C ASP A 63 11.54 12.37 4.41
N ALA A 64 11.51 12.43 5.74
CA ALA A 64 12.33 11.61 6.62
C ALA A 64 12.26 10.10 6.29
N ILE A 65 11.06 9.58 6.06
CA ILE A 65 10.87 8.16 5.78
C ILE A 65 11.13 7.75 4.30
N PHE A 66 11.39 8.72 3.43
CA PHE A 66 11.65 8.48 2.00
C PHE A 66 13.12 8.63 1.62
N THR A 67 13.91 9.32 2.45
CA THR A 67 15.33 9.55 2.21
C THR A 67 16.16 8.35 2.65
N ASN A 68 17.18 8.01 1.86
CA ASN A 68 18.08 6.89 2.12
C ASN A 68 17.40 5.52 2.22
N GLN A 69 16.22 5.36 1.61
CA GLN A 69 15.55 4.08 1.50
C GLN A 69 16.19 3.23 0.40
N HIS A 70 16.42 1.97 0.70
CA HIS A 70 16.84 0.96 -0.25
C HIS A 70 15.64 0.05 -0.57
N TYR A 71 14.76 0.54 -1.45
CA TYR A 71 13.59 -0.21 -1.89
C TYR A 71 14.02 -1.57 -2.47
N GLY A 72 13.26 -2.64 -2.15
CA GLY A 72 13.59 -4.01 -2.54
C GLY A 72 14.68 -4.67 -1.68
N SER A 73 15.08 -4.08 -0.56
CA SER A 73 16.10 -4.65 0.34
C SER A 73 15.55 -5.63 1.38
N GLY A 74 14.23 -5.80 1.48
CA GLY A 74 13.56 -6.55 2.55
C GLY A 74 13.67 -5.88 3.93
N LYS A 75 13.83 -4.54 3.99
CA LYS A 75 13.92 -3.76 5.25
C LYS A 75 13.32 -2.36 5.12
N VAL A 76 12.42 -2.18 4.17
CA VAL A 76 11.87 -0.86 3.86
C VAL A 76 11.04 -0.32 5.03
N ILE A 77 10.18 -1.14 5.61
CA ILE A 77 9.35 -0.76 6.78
C ILE A 77 10.23 -0.48 8.01
N GLU A 78 11.15 -1.37 8.34
CA GLU A 78 12.06 -1.19 9.47
C GLU A 78 12.82 0.13 9.35
N ASN A 79 13.39 0.41 8.18
CA ASN A 79 14.11 1.65 7.92
C ASN A 79 13.20 2.89 7.99
N ALA A 80 11.97 2.81 7.49
CA ALA A 80 11.01 3.91 7.56
C ALA A 80 10.62 4.23 9.01
N VAL A 81 10.37 3.20 9.84
CA VAL A 81 10.06 3.36 11.27
C VAL A 81 11.24 4.00 12.00
N LEU A 82 12.46 3.48 11.81
CA LEU A 82 13.66 4.04 12.44
C LEU A 82 13.91 5.50 12.02
N ALA A 83 13.67 5.84 10.77
CA ALA A 83 13.82 7.21 10.28
C ALA A 83 12.77 8.16 10.87
N ALA A 84 11.52 7.71 11.01
CA ALA A 84 10.46 8.45 11.67
C ALA A 84 10.80 8.70 13.15
N GLU A 85 11.20 7.66 13.88
CA GLU A 85 11.59 7.76 15.31
C GLU A 85 12.75 8.74 15.52
N LYS A 86 13.79 8.67 14.69
CA LYS A 86 14.91 9.63 14.72
C LYS A 86 14.47 11.07 14.47
N SER A 87 13.37 11.26 13.76
CA SER A 87 12.77 12.58 13.51
C SER A 87 11.72 12.98 14.55
N GLY A 88 11.55 12.18 15.62
CA GLY A 88 10.57 12.43 16.68
C GLY A 88 9.12 12.19 16.25
N LEU A 89 8.90 11.40 15.20
CA LEU A 89 7.59 11.11 14.65
C LEU A 89 7.12 9.70 15.06
N THR A 90 5.82 9.58 15.30
CA THR A 90 5.18 8.31 15.66
C THR A 90 4.62 7.63 14.43
N VAL A 91 4.80 6.30 14.33
CA VAL A 91 4.27 5.47 13.24
C VAL A 91 3.20 4.54 13.77
N GLY A 92 2.13 4.37 13.00
CA GLY A 92 1.13 3.32 13.18
C GLY A 92 0.94 2.53 11.91
N PHE A 93 0.23 1.40 11.99
CA PHE A 93 0.06 0.48 10.87
C PHE A 93 -1.41 0.27 10.55
N SER A 94 -1.70 0.13 9.25
CA SER A 94 -2.97 -0.39 8.73
C SER A 94 -2.81 -1.85 8.32
N ASP A 95 -3.76 -2.37 7.54
CA ASP A 95 -3.79 -3.79 7.15
C ASP A 95 -2.65 -4.14 6.19
N LEU A 96 -2.20 -5.39 6.24
CA LEU A 96 -1.25 -5.97 5.31
C LEU A 96 -1.98 -6.51 4.08
N TYR A 97 -1.46 -6.20 2.90
CA TYR A 97 -1.89 -6.81 1.63
C TYR A 97 -0.71 -7.34 0.83
N VAL A 98 -1.02 -7.99 -0.30
CA VAL A 98 -0.03 -8.50 -1.25
C VAL A 98 -0.11 -7.65 -2.51
N ASP A 99 1.01 -7.10 -2.93
CA ASP A 99 1.19 -6.43 -4.21
C ASP A 99 1.32 -7.44 -5.37
N ILE A 100 0.96 -7.01 -6.55
CA ILE A 100 0.98 -7.85 -7.75
C ILE A 100 2.16 -7.46 -8.64
N ASP A 101 3.31 -8.04 -8.35
CA ASP A 101 4.57 -7.78 -9.06
C ASP A 101 4.92 -8.86 -10.08
N THR A 102 4.49 -10.09 -9.82
CA THR A 102 4.85 -11.25 -10.64
C THR A 102 3.62 -11.93 -11.25
N LYS A 103 3.86 -12.85 -12.18
CA LYS A 103 2.80 -13.69 -12.75
C LYS A 103 2.20 -14.62 -11.70
N GLU A 104 3.03 -15.07 -10.78
CA GLU A 104 2.68 -15.93 -9.67
C GLU A 104 1.71 -15.19 -8.72
N ASP A 105 1.97 -13.92 -8.41
CA ASP A 105 1.08 -13.09 -7.60
C ASP A 105 -0.28 -12.89 -8.28
N LEU A 106 -0.26 -12.64 -9.60
CA LEU A 106 -1.48 -12.51 -10.38
C LEU A 106 -2.31 -13.80 -10.39
N LYS A 107 -1.67 -14.96 -10.46
CA LYS A 107 -2.34 -16.25 -10.37
C LYS A 107 -2.96 -16.46 -9.01
N LEU A 108 -2.22 -16.21 -7.94
CA LEU A 108 -2.72 -16.31 -6.57
C LEU A 108 -3.86 -15.32 -6.31
N LEU A 109 -3.78 -14.10 -6.84
CA LEU A 109 -4.88 -13.14 -6.81
C LEU A 109 -6.14 -13.72 -7.48
N TYR A 110 -5.98 -14.30 -8.68
CA TYR A 110 -7.12 -14.86 -9.41
C TYR A 110 -7.77 -16.02 -8.64
N GLU A 111 -6.97 -16.90 -8.03
CA GLU A 111 -7.47 -17.98 -7.17
C GLU A 111 -8.28 -17.45 -5.97
N ARG A 112 -7.81 -16.37 -5.30
CA ARG A 112 -8.54 -15.72 -4.21
C ARG A 112 -9.85 -15.07 -4.66
N ILE A 113 -9.84 -14.42 -5.83
CA ILE A 113 -11.05 -13.82 -6.42
C ILE A 113 -12.08 -14.90 -6.81
N GLU A 114 -11.64 -16.03 -7.36
CA GLU A 114 -12.52 -17.16 -7.72
C GLU A 114 -13.13 -17.86 -6.50
N SER A 115 -12.45 -17.82 -5.34
CA SER A 115 -12.97 -18.37 -4.07
C SER A 115 -13.92 -17.40 -3.33
N ASP A 116 -14.28 -16.26 -3.91
CA ASP A 116 -15.08 -15.19 -3.29
C ASP A 116 -14.47 -14.65 -1.98
N GLU A 117 -13.17 -14.81 -1.78
CA GLU A 117 -12.46 -14.29 -0.61
C GLU A 117 -12.38 -12.76 -0.62
N TYR A 118 -12.31 -12.17 -1.85
CA TYR A 118 -12.23 -10.73 -2.07
C TYR A 118 -13.12 -10.25 -3.20
N GLU A 119 -13.73 -9.08 -3.02
CA GLU A 119 -14.55 -8.42 -4.03
C GLU A 119 -13.70 -7.46 -4.90
N CYS A 120 -13.17 -7.95 -5.99
CA CYS A 120 -12.44 -7.15 -6.99
C CYS A 120 -13.12 -7.23 -8.38
N PRO A 121 -14.37 -6.77 -8.55
CA PRO A 121 -15.17 -7.04 -9.75
C PRO A 121 -14.54 -6.53 -11.05
N ASN A 122 -13.91 -5.36 -11.02
CA ASN A 122 -13.27 -4.79 -12.22
C ASN A 122 -11.99 -5.56 -12.58
N THR A 123 -11.19 -5.94 -11.60
CA THR A 123 -9.97 -6.75 -11.80
C THR A 123 -10.34 -8.13 -12.30
N LYS A 124 -11.35 -8.78 -11.68
CA LYS A 124 -11.86 -10.08 -12.12
C LYS A 124 -12.33 -10.03 -13.58
N LYS A 125 -13.15 -9.05 -13.92
CA LYS A 125 -13.63 -8.87 -15.28
C LYS A 125 -12.48 -8.75 -16.29
N TYR A 126 -11.48 -7.94 -15.98
CA TYR A 126 -10.32 -7.76 -16.86
C TYR A 126 -9.50 -9.05 -17.01
N ILE A 127 -9.30 -9.78 -15.93
CA ILE A 127 -8.61 -11.07 -15.98
C ILE A 127 -9.39 -12.06 -16.86
N ASP A 128 -10.69 -12.21 -16.64
CA ASP A 128 -11.54 -13.14 -17.38
C ASP A 128 -11.60 -12.82 -18.87
N GLU A 129 -11.70 -11.55 -19.24
CA GLU A 129 -11.87 -11.12 -20.63
C GLU A 129 -10.55 -11.02 -21.42
N VAL A 130 -9.43 -10.73 -20.76
CA VAL A 130 -8.19 -10.34 -21.43
C VAL A 130 -7.01 -11.27 -21.13
N ILE A 131 -6.90 -11.76 -19.91
CA ILE A 131 -5.68 -12.44 -19.43
C ILE A 131 -5.85 -13.94 -19.26
N LYS A 132 -7.08 -14.43 -19.00
CA LYS A 132 -7.35 -15.83 -18.61
C LYS A 132 -6.68 -16.86 -19.52
N GLU A 133 -6.86 -16.73 -20.84
CA GLU A 133 -6.22 -17.65 -21.80
C GLU A 133 -4.68 -17.68 -21.72
N ARG A 134 -4.08 -16.61 -21.21
CA ARG A 134 -2.62 -16.51 -21.02
C ARG A 134 -2.21 -17.09 -19.68
N LEU A 135 -3.01 -16.92 -18.64
CA LEU A 135 -2.78 -17.54 -17.33
C LEU A 135 -2.85 -19.06 -17.41
N ASP A 136 -3.84 -19.62 -18.14
CA ASP A 136 -4.01 -21.06 -18.35
C ASP A 136 -2.83 -21.69 -19.12
N LYS A 137 -2.09 -20.92 -19.90
CA LYS A 137 -0.89 -21.39 -20.63
C LYS A 137 0.39 -21.32 -19.78
N LEU A 138 0.32 -20.79 -18.57
CA LEU A 138 1.43 -20.66 -17.64
C LEU A 138 1.43 -21.75 -16.56
N CYS A 139 0.46 -22.69 -16.64
CA CYS A 139 0.33 -23.87 -15.76
C CYS A 139 1.05 -25.08 -16.34
#